data_5b05f2f59908b812381ad962b6cb84a1
#
_entry.id   5b05f2f59908b812381ad962b6cb84a1
#
_cell.length_a   1.000
_cell.length_b   1.000
_cell.length_c   1.000
_cell.angle_alpha   90.00
_cell.angle_beta   90.00
_cell.angle_gamma   90.00
#
_symmetry.space_group_name_H-M   'P 1'
#
loop_
_entity.id
_entity.type
_entity.pdbx_description
1 polymer ?
#
loop_
_entity_poly.entity_id
_entity_poly.type
_entity_poly.pdbx_seq_one_letter_code
_entity_poly.pdbx_strand_id
1 'polypeptide(L)'
;MGLRRVKVAGESMSPTYNNGDVLLVKWFTGIERELPLTSVVVIERDEMPGVFFIKRIQKSHSGAYWVEGDNRDPDVEKRMSDSRTWGYIPAHEIRGKVLLRLKRTSERKLQR
;
A
#
# COMPACT_ATOMS: atom_id res chain seq x y z
N MET A 1 -11.10 4.53 15.54
CA MET A 1 -10.63 4.16 14.24
C MET A 1 -11.54 4.76 13.21
N GLY A 2 -11.07 5.11 12.10
CA GLY A 2 -11.84 5.76 11.09
C GLY A 2 -11.73 5.06 9.76
N LEU A 3 -12.71 5.32 8.90
CA LEU A 3 -12.67 4.83 7.55
C LEU A 3 -12.33 6.01 6.65
N ARG A 4 -11.46 5.79 5.70
CA ARG A 4 -11.06 6.83 4.74
C ARG A 4 -11.09 6.30 3.34
N ARG A 5 -11.33 7.17 2.39
CA ARG A 5 -11.21 6.86 0.99
C ARG A 5 -9.84 7.30 0.55
N VAL A 6 -9.15 6.43 -0.16
CA VAL A 6 -7.81 6.72 -0.67
C VAL A 6 -7.79 6.42 -2.14
N LYS A 7 -7.29 7.35 -2.94
CA LYS A 7 -7.18 7.17 -4.36
C LYS A 7 -5.77 6.69 -4.67
N VAL A 8 -5.67 5.64 -5.44
CA VAL A 8 -4.38 5.03 -5.79
C VAL A 8 -3.67 5.91 -6.79
N ALA A 9 -2.41 6.23 -6.53
CA ALA A 9 -1.57 6.94 -7.47
C ALA A 9 -0.42 6.04 -7.85
N GLY A 10 -0.20 5.87 -9.14
CA GLY A 10 0.91 5.06 -9.64
C GLY A 10 0.54 3.62 -9.87
N GLU A 11 1.54 2.83 -10.21
CA GLU A 11 1.35 1.48 -10.69
C GLU A 11 1.93 0.39 -9.81
N SER A 12 2.41 0.74 -8.63
CA SER A 12 3.14 -0.24 -7.81
C SER A 12 2.28 -1.42 -7.37
N MET A 13 0.97 -1.26 -7.34
CA MET A 13 0.06 -2.32 -6.91
C MET A 13 -0.72 -2.95 -8.06
N SER A 14 -0.45 -2.57 -9.31
CA SER A 14 -1.13 -3.19 -10.45
C SER A 14 -0.68 -4.63 -10.59
N PRO A 15 -1.54 -5.54 -10.99
CA PRO A 15 -2.91 -5.31 -11.42
C PRO A 15 -3.94 -5.38 -10.29
N THR A 16 -3.51 -5.56 -9.06
CA THR A 16 -4.46 -5.69 -7.94
C THR A 16 -5.23 -4.38 -7.76
N TYR A 17 -4.52 -3.27 -7.65
CA TYR A 17 -5.14 -1.96 -7.59
C TYR A 17 -4.42 -1.07 -8.59
N ASN A 18 -5.17 -0.37 -9.40
CA ASN A 18 -4.61 0.42 -10.49
C ASN A 18 -4.72 1.91 -10.22
N ASN A 19 -3.91 2.67 -10.91
CA ASN A 19 -3.92 4.13 -10.77
C ASN A 19 -5.34 4.64 -10.95
N GLY A 20 -5.82 5.44 -10.03
CA GLY A 20 -7.16 6.01 -10.07
C GLY A 20 -8.21 5.23 -9.32
N ASP A 21 -7.92 3.99 -8.92
CA ASP A 21 -8.88 3.23 -8.11
C ASP A 21 -9.08 3.93 -6.77
N VAL A 22 -10.28 3.82 -6.20
CA VAL A 22 -10.59 4.39 -4.90
C VAL A 22 -10.78 3.24 -3.92
N LEU A 23 -10.05 3.28 -2.82
CA LEU A 23 -10.05 2.20 -1.82
C LEU A 23 -10.65 2.69 -0.52
N LEU A 24 -11.28 1.77 0.19
CA LEU A 24 -11.74 2.03 1.54
C LEU A 24 -10.68 1.53 2.49
N VAL A 25 -10.19 2.38 3.36
CA VAL A 25 -9.09 2.08 4.26
C VAL A 25 -9.54 2.26 5.70
N LYS A 26 -9.21 1.28 6.53
CA LYS A 26 -9.41 1.42 7.94
C LYS A 26 -8.15 2.13 8.46
N TRP A 27 -8.33 3.35 8.95
CA TRP A 27 -7.20 4.16 9.42
C TRP A 27 -7.00 3.90 10.90
N PHE A 28 -5.77 3.59 11.29
CA PHE A 28 -5.49 3.21 12.66
C PHE A 28 -5.33 4.44 13.55
N THR A 29 -5.74 4.31 14.81
CA THR A 29 -5.54 5.38 15.77
C THR A 29 -4.30 5.13 16.60
N GLY A 30 -3.70 3.97 16.48
CA GLY A 30 -2.49 3.62 17.22
C GLY A 30 -1.66 2.65 16.41
N ILE A 31 -0.76 1.94 17.06
CA ILE A 31 0.11 0.99 16.39
C ILE A 31 -0.58 -0.37 16.32
N GLU A 32 -0.64 -0.92 15.10
CA GLU A 32 -1.20 -2.25 14.91
C GLU A 32 -0.06 -3.24 14.79
N ARG A 33 0.05 -4.17 15.71
CA ARG A 33 1.19 -5.05 15.76
C ARG A 33 0.97 -6.42 15.21
N GLU A 34 -0.27 -6.78 14.93
CA GLU A 34 -0.54 -8.11 14.44
C GLU A 34 -1.33 -8.10 13.16
N LEU A 35 -0.82 -7.43 12.18
CA LEU A 35 -1.46 -7.40 10.88
C LEU A 35 -1.20 -8.71 10.15
N PRO A 36 -2.23 -9.31 9.58
CA PRO A 36 -2.06 -10.57 8.87
C PRO A 36 -1.15 -10.41 7.66
N LEU A 37 -0.40 -11.46 7.36
CA LEU A 37 0.39 -11.48 6.13
C LEU A 37 -0.57 -11.36 4.95
N THR A 38 -0.09 -10.81 3.89
CA THR A 38 -0.79 -10.49 2.65
C THR A 38 -1.78 -9.33 2.76
N SER A 39 -1.90 -8.68 3.93
CA SER A 39 -2.70 -7.46 4.03
C SER A 39 -2.09 -6.37 3.16
N VAL A 40 -2.95 -5.58 2.52
CA VAL A 40 -2.51 -4.39 1.81
C VAL A 40 -2.67 -3.21 2.75
N VAL A 41 -1.62 -2.43 2.92
CA VAL A 41 -1.57 -1.40 3.94
C VAL A 41 -1.15 -0.06 3.37
N VAL A 42 -1.47 0.99 4.09
CA VAL A 42 -1.04 2.35 3.77
C VAL A 42 0.08 2.71 4.72
N ILE A 43 1.19 3.17 4.18
CA ILE A 43 2.42 3.42 4.92
C ILE A 43 2.82 4.87 4.80
N GLU A 44 3.23 5.45 5.92
CA GLU A 44 3.84 6.77 5.92
C GLU A 44 5.18 6.60 6.61
N ARG A 45 6.28 6.75 5.85
CA ARG A 45 7.62 6.60 6.41
C ARG A 45 7.99 7.84 7.21
N ASP A 46 8.68 7.63 8.32
CA ASP A 46 9.07 8.75 9.19
C ASP A 46 9.89 9.80 8.47
N GLU A 47 10.73 9.37 7.53
CA GLU A 47 11.58 10.29 6.80
C GLU A 47 10.88 10.95 5.62
N MET A 48 9.64 10.58 5.35
CA MET A 48 8.89 11.18 4.24
C MET A 48 7.48 11.52 4.70
N PRO A 49 7.36 12.45 5.66
CA PRO A 49 6.04 12.77 6.19
C PRO A 49 5.14 13.35 5.12
N GLY A 50 3.90 12.92 5.13
CA GLY A 50 2.91 13.37 4.15
C GLY A 50 2.90 12.58 2.85
N VAL A 51 3.84 11.66 2.68
CA VAL A 51 3.86 10.81 1.49
C VAL A 51 3.36 9.43 1.90
N PHE A 52 2.32 8.94 1.21
CA PHE A 52 1.72 7.67 1.58
C PHE A 52 1.97 6.64 0.47
N PHE A 53 2.34 5.44 0.90
CA PHE A 53 2.58 4.34 -0.02
C PHE A 53 1.56 3.26 0.25
N ILE A 54 1.15 2.51 -0.79
CA ILE A 54 0.27 1.37 -0.65
C ILE A 54 1.08 0.15 -1.04
N LYS A 55 1.24 -0.79 -0.13
CA LYS A 55 2.06 -1.98 -0.34
C LYS A 55 1.41 -3.17 0.33
N ARG A 56 1.89 -4.36 0.03
CA ARG A 56 1.38 -5.59 0.64
C ARG A 56 2.39 -6.15 1.62
N ILE A 57 1.94 -6.58 2.78
CA ILE A 57 2.78 -7.22 3.78
C ILE A 57 3.16 -8.61 3.29
N GLN A 58 4.45 -8.87 3.13
CA GLN A 58 4.94 -10.17 2.67
C GLN A 58 5.40 -11.03 3.83
N LYS A 59 5.97 -10.44 4.86
CA LYS A 59 6.42 -11.17 6.02
C LYS A 59 6.58 -10.24 7.20
N SER A 60 6.71 -10.80 8.39
CA SER A 60 6.90 -10.02 9.60
C SER A 60 7.98 -10.65 10.43
N HIS A 61 8.63 -9.84 11.28
CA HIS A 61 9.68 -10.34 12.15
C HIS A 61 9.78 -9.38 13.33
N SER A 62 9.59 -9.91 14.53
CA SER A 62 9.74 -9.14 15.76
C SER A 62 8.97 -7.81 15.75
N GLY A 63 7.77 -7.85 15.24
CA GLY A 63 6.91 -6.66 15.22
C GLY A 63 7.16 -5.70 14.09
N ALA A 64 8.12 -5.99 13.21
CA ALA A 64 8.36 -5.20 12.02
C ALA A 64 7.81 -5.92 10.80
N TYR A 65 7.64 -5.20 9.71
CA TYR A 65 6.97 -5.74 8.53
C TYR A 65 7.81 -5.52 7.27
N TRP A 66 7.78 -6.52 6.39
CA TRP A 66 8.41 -6.43 5.07
C TRP A 66 7.28 -6.24 4.07
N VAL A 67 7.30 -5.13 3.36
CA VAL A 67 6.22 -4.76 2.45
C VAL A 67 6.75 -4.59 1.04
N GLU A 68 5.96 -5.02 0.05
CA GLU A 68 6.33 -4.89 -1.35
C GLU A 68 5.14 -4.52 -2.19
N GLY A 69 5.38 -3.84 -3.29
CA GLY A 69 4.33 -3.62 -4.28
C GLY A 69 4.04 -4.88 -5.04
N ASP A 70 2.82 -5.01 -5.54
CA ASP A 70 2.38 -6.21 -6.25
C ASP A 70 2.87 -6.27 -7.70
N ASN A 71 3.25 -5.14 -8.27
CA ASN A 71 3.60 -5.10 -9.68
C ASN A 71 4.95 -5.75 -9.91
N ARG A 72 4.99 -6.70 -10.82
CA ARG A 72 6.22 -7.44 -11.13
C ARG A 72 6.82 -7.05 -12.49
N ASP A 73 6.29 -6.01 -13.12
CA ASP A 73 6.87 -5.48 -14.33
C ASP A 73 8.27 -4.96 -13.99
N PRO A 74 9.33 -5.42 -14.63
CA PRO A 74 10.67 -4.99 -14.27
C PRO A 74 10.89 -3.48 -14.36
N ASP A 75 10.21 -2.81 -15.28
CA ASP A 75 10.36 -1.37 -15.42
C ASP A 75 9.71 -0.64 -14.25
N VAL A 76 8.64 -1.18 -13.70
CA VAL A 76 7.99 -0.61 -12.52
C VAL A 76 8.79 -0.95 -11.29
N GLU A 77 9.25 -2.20 -11.18
CA GLU A 77 10.02 -2.62 -10.01
C GLU A 77 11.26 -1.78 -9.81
N LYS A 78 11.96 -1.37 -10.88
CA LYS A 78 13.15 -0.60 -10.72
C LYS A 78 12.88 0.76 -10.17
N ARG A 79 11.68 1.29 -10.28
CA ARG A 79 11.35 2.62 -9.79
C ARG A 79 10.61 2.56 -8.46
N MET A 80 10.32 1.34 -7.98
CA MET A 80 9.45 1.17 -6.83
C MET A 80 10.23 1.34 -5.54
N SER A 81 9.65 2.02 -4.56
CA SER A 81 10.22 2.12 -3.23
C SER A 81 9.42 1.23 -2.30
N ASP A 82 10.05 0.23 -1.75
CA ASP A 82 9.41 -0.66 -0.77
C ASP A 82 10.52 -1.33 0.05
N SER A 83 10.19 -2.40 0.77
CA SER A 83 11.16 -3.03 1.68
C SER A 83 12.40 -3.58 0.96
N ARG A 84 12.34 -3.80 -0.35
CA ARG A 84 13.54 -4.20 -1.08
C ARG A 84 14.61 -3.10 -1.04
N THR A 85 14.17 -1.85 -0.81
CA THR A 85 15.07 -0.73 -0.61
C THR A 85 15.16 -0.37 0.86
N TRP A 86 14.06 -0.42 1.59
CA TRP A 86 13.97 0.08 2.96
C TRP A 86 14.34 -0.94 4.02
N GLY A 87 14.23 -2.25 3.73
CA GLY A 87 14.28 -3.29 4.74
C GLY A 87 12.96 -3.38 5.48
N TYR A 88 12.97 -4.01 6.63
CA TYR A 88 11.77 -4.11 7.46
C TYR A 88 11.39 -2.72 7.96
N ILE A 89 10.11 -2.44 8.04
CA ILE A 89 9.63 -1.16 8.55
C ILE A 89 8.94 -1.37 9.89
N PRO A 90 9.02 -0.39 10.78
CA PRO A 90 8.39 -0.52 12.08
C PRO A 90 6.87 -0.39 11.96
N ALA A 91 6.16 -1.04 12.88
CA ALA A 91 4.70 -1.07 12.84
C ALA A 91 4.07 0.32 12.88
N HIS A 92 4.70 1.30 13.54
CA HIS A 92 4.11 2.62 13.65
C HIS A 92 4.04 3.35 12.32
N GLU A 93 4.80 2.90 11.31
CA GLU A 93 4.72 3.52 9.99
C GLU A 93 3.53 3.00 9.18
N ILE A 94 2.87 1.96 9.65
CA ILE A 94 1.68 1.46 8.96
C ILE A 94 0.48 2.17 9.53
N ARG A 95 -0.17 2.99 8.69
CA ARG A 95 -1.20 3.90 9.13
C ARG A 95 -2.60 3.37 8.90
N GLY A 96 -2.76 2.41 8.04
CA GLY A 96 -4.09 1.86 7.77
C GLY A 96 -4.04 0.58 6.99
N LYS A 97 -5.19 -0.09 6.89
CA LYS A 97 -5.31 -1.34 6.17
C LYS A 97 -6.41 -1.19 5.13
N VAL A 98 -6.12 -1.60 3.91
CA VAL A 98 -7.09 -1.56 2.82
C VAL A 98 -8.14 -2.64 3.06
N LEU A 99 -9.41 -2.27 3.05
CA LEU A 99 -10.50 -3.19 3.25
C LEU A 99 -11.07 -3.69 1.93
N LEU A 100 -11.31 -2.77 0.99
CA LEU A 100 -11.85 -3.16 -0.31
C LEU A 100 -11.74 -2.00 -1.29
N ARG A 101 -11.97 -2.28 -2.57
CA ARG A 101 -12.02 -1.23 -3.58
C ARG A 101 -13.45 -0.74 -3.69
N LEU A 102 -13.62 0.57 -3.55
CA LEU A 102 -14.93 1.19 -3.69
C LEU A 102 -15.22 1.54 -5.14
N LYS A 103 -14.20 1.93 -5.90
CA LYS A 103 -14.39 2.36 -7.27
C LYS A 103 -13.19 1.99 -8.08
N ARG A 104 -13.43 1.34 -9.22
CA ARG A 104 -12.38 0.98 -10.15
C ARG A 104 -12.18 2.15 -11.07
N THR A 105 -10.97 2.42 -11.46
CA THR A 105 -10.70 3.50 -12.38
C THR A 105 -11.49 3.30 -13.66
N SER A 106 -12.05 4.37 -14.16
CA SER A 106 -12.82 4.30 -15.37
C SER A 106 -12.00 4.64 -16.57
N GLU A 107 -10.70 4.78 -16.42
CA GLU A 107 -9.90 5.09 -17.49
C GLU A 107 -9.85 4.01 -18.38
N ARG A 108 -10.64 3.79 -19.38
CA ARG A 108 -10.53 2.74 -20.17
C ARG A 108 -10.29 3.23 -21.41
N LYS A 109 -9.77 2.55 -22.11
CA LYS A 109 -9.44 2.83 -23.33
C LYS A 109 -10.55 2.86 -24.09
N LEU A 110 -10.74 3.77 -24.62
CA LEU A 110 -11.70 3.85 -25.42
C LEU A 110 -11.28 3.36 -26.58
N GLN A 111 -11.42 2.38 -26.90
CA GLN A 111 -10.90 1.78 -27.89
C GLN A 111 -11.78 1.90 -28.81
N ARG A 112 -11.53 2.07 -29.62
CA ARG A 112 -12.33 2.22 -30.60
C ARG A 112 -11.86 1.93 -31.58
#